data_7ebbabaa3110e2755694b2b20aec9d7f
#
_entry.id   7ebbabaa3110e2755694b2b20aec9d7f
#
_cell.length_a   1.000
_cell.length_b   1.000
_cell.length_c   1.000
_cell.angle_alpha   90.00
_cell.angle_beta   90.00
_cell.angle_gamma   90.00
#
_symmetry.space_group_name_H-M   'P 1'
#
loop_
_entity.id
_entity.type
_entity.pdbx_description
1 polymer ?
#
loop_
_entity_poly.entity_id
_entity_poly.type
_entity_poly.pdbx_seq_one_letter_code
_entity_poly.pdbx_strand_id
1 'polypeptide(L)'
;MKVVKSLMFILFVLCGLSGKAQEVAADSTGYIVRVGEMAPNFTITLTDGKKVTLSELRGKVVMLQFTASWCGVCRKEMPFIEKDIWLKHKDNSAFALIGIARGEPL
;
A
#
# COMPACT_ATOMS: atom_id res chain seq x y z
N MET A 1 4.94 1.18 -54.96
CA MET A 1 5.82 0.67 -53.86
C MET A 1 5.91 1.61 -52.65
N LYS A 2 5.84 2.91 -52.76
CA LYS A 2 5.90 3.84 -51.63
C LYS A 2 4.64 3.81 -50.73
N VAL A 3 3.47 3.51 -51.29
CA VAL A 3 2.19 3.47 -50.58
C VAL A 3 2.06 2.24 -49.68
N VAL A 4 2.62 1.09 -50.10
CA VAL A 4 2.56 -0.16 -49.32
C VAL A 4 3.43 -0.10 -48.05
N LYS A 5 4.56 0.60 -48.12
CA LYS A 5 5.42 0.81 -46.91
C LYS A 5 4.77 1.74 -45.88
N SER A 6 3.99 2.72 -46.36
CA SER A 6 3.29 3.66 -45.47
C SER A 6 2.10 2.98 -44.77
N LEU A 7 1.38 2.10 -45.46
CA LEU A 7 0.27 1.32 -44.87
C LEU A 7 0.75 0.32 -43.83
N MET A 8 1.92 -0.31 -44.03
CA MET A 8 2.50 -1.26 -43.06
C MET A 8 2.96 -0.57 -41.76
N PHE A 9 3.40 0.70 -41.86
CA PHE A 9 3.81 1.47 -40.68
C PHE A 9 2.61 1.91 -39.84
N ILE A 10 1.49 2.24 -40.46
CA ILE A 10 0.24 2.65 -39.78
C ILE A 10 -0.39 1.44 -39.07
N LEU A 11 -0.31 0.24 -39.65
CA LEU A 11 -0.85 -0.98 -39.02
C LEU A 11 -0.05 -1.40 -37.77
N PHE A 12 1.24 -1.08 -37.71
CA PHE A 12 2.09 -1.41 -36.56
C PHE A 12 1.87 -0.45 -35.38
N VAL A 13 1.49 0.80 -35.65
CA VAL A 13 1.22 1.80 -34.60
C VAL A 13 -0.13 1.55 -33.90
N LEU A 14 -1.12 0.97 -34.58
CA LEU A 14 -2.42 0.64 -33.98
C LEU A 14 -2.41 -0.61 -33.08
N CYS A 15 -1.40 -1.48 -33.20
CA CYS A 15 -1.31 -2.70 -32.38
C CYS A 15 -0.63 -2.48 -31.01
N GLY A 16 -0.08 -1.28 -30.74
CA GLY A 16 0.71 -0.97 -29.54
C GLY A 16 -0.07 -0.43 -28.34
N LEU A 17 -1.38 -0.21 -28.45
CA LEU A 17 -2.17 0.49 -27.41
C LEU A 17 -3.15 -0.41 -26.63
N SER A 18 -3.06 -1.73 -26.80
CA SER A 18 -3.83 -2.66 -25.95
C SER A 18 -2.98 -3.13 -24.77
N GLY A 19 -2.46 -2.19 -23.98
CA GLY A 19 -2.03 -2.45 -22.63
C GLY A 19 -3.28 -2.76 -21.80
N LYS A 20 -3.71 -4.03 -21.76
CA LYS A 20 -4.65 -4.50 -20.75
C LYS A 20 -3.95 -4.32 -19.41
N ALA A 21 -4.37 -3.31 -18.64
CA ALA A 21 -4.09 -3.29 -17.23
C ALA A 21 -4.53 -4.65 -16.69
N GLN A 22 -3.59 -5.42 -16.14
CA GLN A 22 -3.91 -6.66 -15.46
C GLN A 22 -4.79 -6.27 -14.28
N GLU A 23 -6.08 -6.50 -14.42
CA GLU A 23 -7.04 -6.47 -13.34
C GLU A 23 -6.61 -7.58 -12.39
N VAL A 24 -5.93 -7.19 -11.31
CA VAL A 24 -5.62 -8.11 -10.22
C VAL A 24 -6.97 -8.56 -9.70
N ALA A 25 -7.33 -9.80 -9.99
CA ALA A 25 -8.55 -10.40 -9.49
C ALA A 25 -8.54 -10.25 -7.97
N ALA A 26 -9.38 -9.35 -7.47
CA ALA A 26 -9.51 -9.10 -6.05
C ALA A 26 -10.09 -10.38 -5.43
N ASP A 27 -9.26 -11.10 -4.70
CA ASP A 27 -9.72 -12.16 -3.82
C ASP A 27 -10.67 -11.54 -2.80
N SER A 28 -11.95 -11.87 -2.92
CA SER A 28 -13.03 -11.29 -2.12
C SER A 28 -13.15 -11.92 -0.73
N THR A 29 -12.23 -12.80 -0.36
CA THR A 29 -12.29 -13.54 0.90
C THR A 29 -11.70 -12.71 2.04
N GLY A 30 -12.57 -12.02 2.78
CA GLY A 30 -12.25 -11.48 4.09
C GLY A 30 -11.70 -10.05 4.13
N TYR A 31 -11.51 -9.38 3.01
CA TYR A 31 -11.04 -7.99 2.98
C TYR A 31 -12.20 -7.00 2.74
N ILE A 32 -12.29 -5.97 3.58
CA ILE A 32 -13.28 -4.89 3.44
C ILE A 32 -12.87 -3.90 2.34
N VAL A 33 -11.56 -3.77 2.10
CA VAL A 33 -10.97 -2.82 1.14
C VAL A 33 -10.16 -3.58 0.10
N ARG A 34 -10.31 -3.20 -1.15
CA ARG A 34 -9.55 -3.74 -2.28
C ARG A 34 -8.44 -2.79 -2.70
N VAL A 35 -7.45 -3.33 -3.39
CA VAL A 35 -6.39 -2.51 -3.99
C VAL A 35 -7.02 -1.51 -4.98
N GLY A 36 -6.64 -0.24 -4.87
CA GLY A 36 -7.20 0.85 -5.67
C GLY A 36 -8.43 1.53 -5.06
N GLU A 37 -9.00 0.98 -3.99
CA GLU A 37 -10.12 1.61 -3.28
C GLU A 37 -9.63 2.54 -2.17
N MET A 38 -10.46 3.52 -1.84
CA MET A 38 -10.21 4.40 -0.70
C MET A 38 -10.39 3.63 0.61
N ALA A 39 -9.38 3.60 1.46
CA ALA A 39 -9.47 3.02 2.78
C ALA A 39 -10.53 3.76 3.63
N PRO A 40 -11.38 3.04 4.37
CA PRO A 40 -12.30 3.64 5.32
C PRO A 40 -11.56 4.52 6.33
N ASN A 41 -12.13 5.67 6.66
CA ASN A 41 -11.54 6.55 7.65
C ASN A 41 -11.73 5.97 9.06
N PHE A 42 -10.69 6.01 9.87
CA PHE A 42 -10.75 5.62 11.28
C PHE A 42 -9.82 6.50 12.10
N THR A 43 -10.07 6.54 13.40
CA THR A 43 -9.22 7.25 14.36
C THR A 43 -8.63 6.24 15.35
N ILE A 44 -7.35 6.34 15.59
CA ILE A 44 -6.62 5.55 16.60
C ILE A 44 -6.09 6.46 17.70
N THR A 45 -5.97 5.92 18.90
CA THR A 45 -5.28 6.58 20.01
C THR A 45 -3.90 5.95 20.14
N LEU A 46 -2.87 6.79 20.04
CA LEU A 46 -1.49 6.37 20.22
C LEU A 46 -1.17 6.11 21.70
N THR A 47 -0.06 5.45 21.97
CA THR A 47 0.39 5.14 23.33
C THR A 47 0.68 6.38 24.19
N ASP A 48 0.96 7.53 23.58
CA ASP A 48 1.13 8.83 24.23
C ASP A 48 -0.22 9.57 24.47
N GLY A 49 -1.35 8.94 24.13
CA GLY A 49 -2.70 9.50 24.27
C GLY A 49 -3.14 10.39 23.10
N LYS A 50 -2.28 10.68 22.15
CA LYS A 50 -2.66 11.45 20.95
C LYS A 50 -3.58 10.65 20.04
N LYS A 51 -4.54 11.34 19.43
CA LYS A 51 -5.41 10.75 18.41
C LYS A 51 -4.88 11.08 17.02
N VAL A 52 -4.89 10.07 16.16
CA VAL A 52 -4.54 10.21 14.74
C VAL A 52 -5.67 9.65 13.92
N THR A 53 -6.16 10.44 12.97
CA THR A 53 -7.19 10.03 12.02
C THR A 53 -6.54 9.74 10.66
N LEU A 54 -6.92 8.65 10.01
CA LEU A 54 -6.31 8.25 8.74
C LEU A 54 -6.40 9.35 7.68
N SER A 55 -7.49 10.10 7.65
CA SER A 55 -7.67 11.22 6.71
C SER A 55 -6.66 12.36 6.89
N GLU A 56 -6.08 12.52 8.09
CA GLU A 56 -5.04 13.52 8.36
C GLU A 56 -3.69 13.14 7.76
N LEU A 57 -3.52 11.85 7.42
CA LEU A 57 -2.32 11.31 6.80
C LEU A 57 -2.39 11.28 5.26
N ARG A 58 -3.40 11.90 4.66
CA ARG A 58 -3.52 11.97 3.20
C ARG A 58 -2.33 12.69 2.58
N GLY A 59 -1.89 12.20 1.43
CA GLY A 59 -0.67 12.67 0.77
C GLY A 59 0.60 11.96 1.24
N LYS A 60 0.50 11.09 2.27
CA LYS A 60 1.61 10.26 2.74
C LYS A 60 1.41 8.81 2.34
N VAL A 61 2.52 8.09 2.22
CA VAL A 61 2.50 6.63 2.21
C VAL A 61 2.34 6.17 3.66
N VAL A 62 1.25 5.49 3.97
CA VAL A 62 0.96 4.99 5.32
C VAL A 62 1.10 3.48 5.34
N MET A 63 1.99 2.98 6.18
CA MET A 63 2.12 1.56 6.46
C MET A 63 1.45 1.24 7.80
N LEU A 64 0.43 0.38 7.77
CA LEU A 64 -0.21 -0.15 8.97
C LEU A 64 0.34 -1.55 9.25
N GLN A 65 0.93 -1.76 10.42
CA GLN A 65 1.37 -3.06 10.85
C GLN A 65 0.50 -3.56 12.01
N PHE A 66 -0.18 -4.67 11.79
CA PHE A 66 -0.94 -5.33 12.83
C PHE A 66 -0.07 -6.35 13.56
N THR A 67 -0.04 -6.29 14.88
CA THR A 67 0.81 -7.14 15.72
C THR A 67 0.10 -7.54 17.00
N ALA A 68 0.69 -8.47 17.76
CA ALA A 68 0.31 -8.81 19.12
C ALA A 68 1.53 -9.37 19.86
N SER A 69 1.59 -9.23 21.17
CA SER A 69 2.71 -9.71 21.99
C SER A 69 2.90 -11.23 21.91
N TRP A 70 1.80 -11.97 21.78
CA TRP A 70 1.77 -13.43 21.64
C TRP A 70 2.03 -13.93 20.21
N CYS A 71 2.08 -13.03 19.20
CA CYS A 71 2.29 -13.40 17.80
C CYS A 71 3.77 -13.63 17.50
N GLY A 72 4.22 -14.88 17.52
CA GLY A 72 5.63 -15.24 17.29
C GLY A 72 6.15 -14.86 15.90
N VAL A 73 5.30 -14.94 14.86
CA VAL A 73 5.65 -14.53 13.48
C VAL A 73 5.83 -13.01 13.41
N CYS A 74 4.92 -12.25 14.03
CA CYS A 74 5.01 -10.79 14.07
C CYS A 74 6.30 -10.32 14.72
N ARG A 75 6.71 -10.97 15.83
CA ARG A 75 7.95 -10.67 16.53
C ARG A 75 9.20 -10.94 15.69
N LYS A 76 9.16 -11.96 14.85
CA LYS A 76 10.26 -12.26 13.91
C LYS A 76 10.34 -11.28 12.75
N GLU A 77 9.21 -10.71 12.34
CA GLU A 77 9.12 -9.74 11.25
C GLU A 77 9.56 -8.34 11.68
N MET A 78 9.31 -7.93 12.92
CA MET A 78 9.60 -6.59 13.43
C MET A 78 11.03 -6.09 13.17
N PRO A 79 12.11 -6.87 13.38
CA PRO A 79 13.47 -6.42 13.10
C PRO A 79 13.70 -6.08 11.62
N PHE A 80 13.03 -6.78 10.71
CA PHE A 80 13.10 -6.49 9.26
C PHE A 80 12.36 -5.19 8.92
N ILE A 81 11.18 -4.99 9.50
CA ILE A 81 10.41 -3.75 9.34
C ILE A 81 11.20 -2.56 9.88
N GLU A 82 11.84 -2.71 11.02
CA GLU A 82 12.69 -1.66 11.58
C GLU A 82 13.87 -1.34 10.66
N LYS A 83 14.66 -2.35 10.30
CA LYS A 83 15.89 -2.19 9.53
C LYS A 83 15.64 -1.75 8.09
N ASP A 84 14.69 -2.40 7.42
CA ASP A 84 14.52 -2.28 5.97
C ASP A 84 13.49 -1.23 5.57
N ILE A 85 12.61 -0.84 6.49
CA ILE A 85 11.57 0.15 6.23
C ILE A 85 11.75 1.38 7.12
N TRP A 86 11.61 1.22 8.44
CA TRP A 86 11.60 2.35 9.36
C TRP A 86 12.89 3.16 9.31
N LEU A 87 14.04 2.54 9.50
CA LEU A 87 15.33 3.26 9.51
C LEU A 87 15.65 3.95 8.18
N LYS A 88 15.12 3.44 7.07
CA LYS A 88 15.30 4.06 5.74
C LYS A 88 14.37 5.24 5.48
N HIS A 89 13.21 5.27 6.13
CA HIS A 89 12.15 6.24 5.80
C HIS A 89 11.71 7.12 6.97
N LYS A 90 12.24 6.92 8.18
CA LYS A 90 11.85 7.66 9.39
C LYS A 90 11.99 9.19 9.26
N ASP A 91 12.93 9.66 8.45
CA ASP A 91 13.17 11.09 8.22
C ASP A 91 12.40 11.64 7.01
N ASN A 92 11.60 10.80 6.34
CA ASN A 92 10.78 11.20 5.22
C ASN A 92 9.39 11.64 5.72
N SER A 93 9.10 12.94 5.61
CA SER A 93 7.81 13.51 6.02
C SER A 93 6.60 12.99 5.23
N ALA A 94 6.83 12.39 4.05
CA ALA A 94 5.81 11.76 3.22
C ALA A 94 5.54 10.28 3.58
N PHE A 95 6.14 9.76 4.66
CA PHE A 95 5.97 8.39 5.11
C PHE A 95 5.47 8.36 6.57
N ALA A 96 4.56 7.44 6.87
CA ALA A 96 4.10 7.15 8.23
C ALA A 96 4.00 5.65 8.45
N LEU A 97 4.59 5.16 9.53
CA LEU A 97 4.46 3.78 9.99
C LEU A 97 3.68 3.77 11.31
N ILE A 98 2.61 2.99 11.37
CA ILE A 98 1.76 2.87 12.55
C ILE A 98 1.63 1.39 12.89
N GLY A 99 2.11 1.01 14.07
CA GLY A 99 1.90 -0.31 14.65
C GLY A 99 0.58 -0.35 15.41
N ILE A 100 -0.24 -1.36 15.13
CA ILE A 100 -1.53 -1.58 15.80
C ILE A 100 -1.43 -2.92 16.55
N ALA A 101 -1.41 -2.85 17.88
CA ALA A 101 -1.40 -4.03 18.73
C ALA A 101 -2.84 -4.48 19.03
N ARG A 102 -3.13 -5.76 18.82
CA ARG A 102 -4.43 -6.36 19.09
C ARG A 102 -4.44 -7.05 20.43
N GLY A 103 -5.44 -6.71 21.26
CA GLY A 103 -5.69 -7.41 22.54
C GLY A 103 -4.66 -7.13 23.63
N GLU A 104 -3.91 -6.04 23.49
CA GLU A 104 -2.99 -5.58 24.51
C GLU A 104 -3.71 -4.60 25.46
N PRO A 105 -3.55 -4.70 26.77
CA PRO A 105 -3.95 -3.63 27.66
C PRO A 105 -3.08 -2.39 27.42
N LEU A 106 -3.68 -1.23 27.42
CA LEU A 106 -2.97 0.05 27.37
C LEU A 106 -2.29 0.32 28.69
#